data_ac8a3befec1f7ced121e71eb5152f426
#
_entry.id   ac8a3befec1f7ced121e71eb5152f426
#
_cell.length_a   1.000
_cell.length_b   1.000
_cell.length_c   1.000
_cell.angle_alpha   90.00
_cell.angle_beta   90.00
_cell.angle_gamma   90.00
#
_symmetry.space_group_name_H-M   'P 1'
#
loop_
_entity.id
_entity.type
_entity.pdbx_description
1 polymer ?
#
loop_
_entity_poly.entity_id
_entity_poly.type
_entity_poly.pdbx_seq_one_letter_code
_entity_poly.pdbx_strand_id
1 'polypeptide(L)'
;MKVFKILFLLLITVLVPLNAQVTYFTNVSDKQIKTLQVKVAGEMFSDPFIELGGENRIEVNFDAFNPGFGRYAYNLVHCNADWTQSNLSPIEYMNGFQGSTIEDFANAMGTTVQYTNYRLLFPNDDVQPKVSGNYALQVYNEDDPSQIVFPACFSIFEPMVSV
;
A
#
# COMPACT_ATOMS: atom_id res chain seq x y z
N MET A 1 -9.36 -9.42 -53.18
CA MET A 1 -8.26 -8.61 -52.58
C MET A 1 -8.74 -7.47 -51.72
N LYS A 2 -9.78 -6.72 -52.06
CA LYS A 2 -10.31 -5.60 -51.23
C LYS A 2 -10.94 -6.09 -49.90
N VAL A 3 -11.66 -7.20 -49.90
CA VAL A 3 -12.31 -7.77 -48.68
C VAL A 3 -11.28 -8.27 -47.67
N PHE A 4 -10.18 -8.84 -48.13
CA PHE A 4 -9.09 -9.33 -47.27
C PHE A 4 -8.35 -8.16 -46.57
N LYS A 5 -8.19 -7.03 -47.25
CA LYS A 5 -7.60 -5.83 -46.63
C LYS A 5 -8.52 -5.20 -45.58
N ILE A 6 -9.83 -5.25 -45.79
CA ILE A 6 -10.82 -4.72 -44.81
C ILE A 6 -10.86 -5.64 -43.60
N LEU A 7 -10.82 -6.95 -43.76
CA LEU A 7 -10.78 -7.92 -42.68
C LEU A 7 -9.49 -7.80 -41.84
N PHE A 8 -8.35 -7.55 -42.49
CA PHE A 8 -7.08 -7.30 -41.81
C PHE A 8 -7.07 -5.96 -41.03
N LEU A 9 -7.69 -4.92 -41.57
CA LEU A 9 -7.83 -3.63 -40.88
C LEU A 9 -8.76 -3.75 -39.67
N LEU A 10 -9.82 -4.55 -39.74
CA LEU A 10 -10.74 -4.80 -38.64
C LEU A 10 -10.09 -5.64 -37.51
N LEU A 11 -9.16 -6.51 -37.85
CA LEU A 11 -8.42 -7.32 -36.87
C LEU A 11 -7.42 -6.47 -36.06
N ILE A 12 -6.85 -5.41 -36.65
CA ILE A 12 -5.92 -4.51 -35.96
C ILE A 12 -6.61 -3.63 -34.92
N THR A 13 -7.88 -3.31 -35.12
CA THR A 13 -8.63 -2.46 -34.17
C THR A 13 -9.04 -3.17 -32.87
N VAL A 14 -8.88 -4.50 -32.79
CA VAL A 14 -9.22 -5.31 -31.59
C VAL A 14 -8.05 -5.44 -30.62
N LEU A 15 -6.84 -5.02 -31.00
CA LEU A 15 -5.64 -5.04 -30.14
C LEU A 15 -5.47 -3.73 -29.35
N VAL A 16 -6.57 -3.19 -28.80
CA VAL A 16 -6.43 -2.19 -27.75
C VAL A 16 -6.02 -2.93 -26.48
N PRO A 17 -4.84 -2.68 -25.88
CA PRO A 17 -4.51 -3.27 -24.60
C PRO A 17 -5.55 -2.81 -23.60
N LEU A 18 -6.36 -3.72 -23.08
CA LEU A 18 -7.15 -3.48 -21.88
C LEU A 18 -6.14 -3.30 -20.74
N ASN A 19 -5.81 -2.07 -20.41
CA ASN A 19 -5.09 -1.77 -19.19
C ASN A 19 -6.04 -2.09 -18.04
N ALA A 20 -5.90 -3.28 -17.45
CA ALA A 20 -6.60 -3.62 -16.23
C ALA A 20 -6.09 -2.66 -15.14
N GLN A 21 -6.93 -1.73 -14.71
CA GLN A 21 -6.61 -0.82 -13.63
C GLN A 21 -6.59 -1.62 -12.33
N VAL A 22 -5.47 -1.59 -11.62
CA VAL A 22 -5.32 -2.29 -10.34
C VAL A 22 -6.15 -1.58 -9.28
N THR A 23 -7.05 -2.30 -8.62
CA THR A 23 -7.81 -1.81 -7.47
C THR A 23 -7.13 -2.30 -6.20
N TYR A 24 -6.83 -1.38 -5.28
CA TYR A 24 -6.19 -1.71 -4.01
C TYR A 24 -7.25 -2.09 -2.96
N PHE A 25 -6.95 -3.12 -2.20
CA PHE A 25 -7.69 -3.51 -0.99
C PHE A 25 -6.74 -4.24 -0.04
N THR A 26 -6.94 -4.09 1.25
CA THR A 26 -6.09 -4.75 2.24
C THR A 26 -6.25 -6.26 2.14
N ASN A 27 -5.23 -6.93 1.62
CA ASN A 27 -5.19 -8.37 1.45
C ASN A 27 -3.76 -8.88 1.47
N VAL A 28 -3.54 -10.02 2.09
CA VAL A 28 -2.22 -10.66 2.16
C VAL A 28 -2.12 -11.70 1.05
N SER A 29 -1.21 -11.49 0.12
CA SER A 29 -0.91 -12.42 -0.97
C SER A 29 0.15 -13.46 -0.58
N ASP A 30 1.08 -13.09 0.31
CA ASP A 30 2.16 -13.96 0.76
C ASP A 30 1.73 -14.85 1.92
N LYS A 31 1.91 -16.15 1.77
CA LYS A 31 1.58 -17.16 2.80
C LYS A 31 2.43 -17.04 4.07
N GLN A 32 3.60 -16.41 3.96
CA GLN A 32 4.52 -16.20 5.09
C GLN A 32 4.08 -15.04 5.99
N ILE A 33 3.20 -14.16 5.51
CA ILE A 33 2.68 -13.06 6.29
C ILE A 33 1.40 -13.47 7.01
N LYS A 34 1.34 -13.14 8.29
CA LYS A 34 0.19 -13.41 9.15
C LYS A 34 -0.18 -12.16 9.96
N THR A 35 -1.34 -12.21 10.58
CA THR A 35 -1.80 -11.20 11.56
C THR A 35 -1.76 -9.76 11.06
N LEU A 36 -1.91 -9.52 9.74
CA LEU A 36 -1.94 -8.15 9.21
C LEU A 36 -3.07 -7.35 9.89
N GLN A 37 -2.70 -6.24 10.50
CA GLN A 37 -3.60 -5.26 11.09
C GLN A 37 -3.28 -3.87 10.54
N VAL A 38 -4.33 -3.15 10.16
CA VAL A 38 -4.25 -1.74 9.73
C VAL A 38 -5.27 -0.98 10.55
N LYS A 39 -4.83 -0.08 11.42
CA LYS A 39 -5.66 0.61 12.40
C LYS A 39 -5.07 1.96 12.78
N VAL A 40 -5.80 2.76 13.54
CA VAL A 40 -5.23 3.96 14.20
C VAL A 40 -4.34 3.51 15.36
N ALA A 41 -3.16 4.10 15.46
CA ALA A 41 -2.19 3.76 16.49
C ALA A 41 -2.77 4.03 17.89
N GLY A 42 -2.60 3.02 18.79
CA GLY A 42 -3.15 3.09 20.15
C GLY A 42 -4.62 2.68 20.27
N GLU A 43 -5.33 2.46 19.17
CA GLU A 43 -6.72 1.99 19.16
C GLU A 43 -6.79 0.53 18.72
N MET A 44 -7.54 -0.30 19.47
CA MET A 44 -7.57 -1.76 19.20
C MET A 44 -8.50 -2.12 18.03
N PHE A 45 -9.62 -1.40 17.90
CA PHE A 45 -10.67 -1.69 16.91
C PHE A 45 -11.12 -0.40 16.23
N SER A 46 -10.19 0.30 15.58
CA SER A 46 -10.53 1.49 14.81
C SER A 46 -10.48 1.20 13.31
N ASP A 47 -11.38 1.84 12.57
CA ASP A 47 -11.23 1.94 11.13
C ASP A 47 -9.99 2.79 10.82
N PRO A 48 -9.26 2.48 9.74
CA PRO A 48 -8.01 3.16 9.41
C PRO A 48 -8.26 4.53 8.75
N PHE A 49 -8.80 5.49 9.53
CA PHE A 49 -9.04 6.87 9.11
C PHE A 49 -8.27 7.84 10.00
N ILE A 50 -7.52 8.75 9.41
CA ILE A 50 -6.81 9.81 10.12
C ILE A 50 -7.04 11.18 9.49
N GLU A 51 -6.87 12.24 10.27
CA GLU A 51 -6.94 13.61 9.82
C GLU A 51 -5.62 14.05 9.17
N LEU A 52 -5.70 14.80 8.06
CA LEU A 52 -4.53 15.39 7.42
C LEU A 52 -3.87 16.41 8.33
N GLY A 53 -2.58 16.19 8.64
CA GLY A 53 -1.84 17.05 9.58
C GLY A 53 -2.23 16.87 11.05
N GLY A 54 -3.10 15.90 11.38
CA GLY A 54 -3.46 15.54 12.76
C GLY A 54 -2.34 14.79 13.49
N GLU A 55 -2.58 14.52 14.77
CA GLU A 55 -1.62 13.79 15.63
C GLU A 55 -1.73 12.27 15.48
N ASN A 56 -2.87 11.78 15.01
CA ASN A 56 -3.12 10.35 14.85
C ASN A 56 -2.29 9.76 13.69
N ARG A 57 -1.87 8.51 13.86
CA ARG A 57 -1.10 7.77 12.85
C ARG A 57 -1.81 6.45 12.54
N ILE A 58 -1.64 5.97 11.32
CA ILE A 58 -1.97 4.60 10.95
C ILE A 58 -0.86 3.68 11.45
N GLU A 59 -1.22 2.61 12.12
CA GLU A 59 -0.35 1.51 12.50
C GLU A 59 -0.62 0.32 11.58
N VAL A 60 0.40 -0.09 10.84
CA VAL A 60 0.41 -1.35 10.09
C VAL A 60 1.29 -2.32 10.85
N ASN A 61 0.70 -3.42 11.31
CA ASN A 61 1.39 -4.45 12.08
C ASN A 61 1.21 -5.80 11.40
N PHE A 62 2.27 -6.59 11.27
CA PHE A 62 2.22 -7.92 10.68
C PHE A 62 3.35 -8.82 11.18
N ASP A 63 3.11 -10.14 11.14
CA ASP A 63 4.09 -11.16 11.47
C ASP A 63 4.59 -11.84 10.20
N ALA A 64 5.91 -11.92 10.04
CA ALA A 64 6.56 -12.64 8.96
C ALA A 64 7.18 -13.95 9.46
N PHE A 65 6.70 -15.07 8.91
CA PHE A 65 7.20 -16.44 9.18
C PHE A 65 8.27 -16.80 8.16
N ASN A 66 9.34 -16.02 8.11
CA ASN A 66 10.45 -16.26 7.20
C ASN A 66 11.67 -16.73 8.01
N PRO A 67 12.34 -17.86 7.66
CA PRO A 67 13.59 -18.27 8.28
C PRO A 67 14.73 -17.37 7.81
N GLY A 68 14.83 -16.20 8.38
CA GLY A 68 15.80 -15.16 8.05
C GLY A 68 15.18 -13.79 8.27
N PHE A 69 16.03 -12.77 8.41
CA PHE A 69 15.57 -11.41 8.55
C PHE A 69 15.12 -10.91 7.16
N GLY A 70 13.81 -10.94 6.89
CA GLY A 70 13.27 -10.26 5.72
C GLY A 70 13.39 -8.74 5.93
N ARG A 71 13.93 -8.02 4.96
CA ARG A 71 13.86 -6.55 4.96
C ARG A 71 12.65 -6.17 4.12
N TYR A 72 11.77 -5.38 4.72
CA TYR A 72 10.57 -4.88 4.05
C TYR A 72 10.66 -3.38 3.88
N ALA A 73 10.23 -2.92 2.72
CA ALA A 73 10.07 -1.51 2.41
C ALA A 73 8.64 -1.22 1.93
N TYR A 74 8.29 0.03 1.85
CA TYR A 74 6.96 0.42 1.41
C TYR A 74 6.99 1.60 0.44
N ASN A 75 5.99 1.62 -0.45
CA ASN A 75 5.64 2.75 -1.27
C ASN A 75 4.28 3.27 -0.86
N LEU A 76 4.11 4.59 -0.87
CA LEU A 76 2.81 5.21 -0.70
C LEU A 76 2.16 5.44 -2.07
N VAL A 77 0.92 5.03 -2.23
CA VAL A 77 0.12 5.23 -3.45
C VAL A 77 -1.14 5.98 -3.10
N HIS A 78 -1.40 7.10 -3.78
CA HIS A 78 -2.68 7.80 -3.68
C HIS A 78 -3.71 7.14 -4.60
N CYS A 79 -4.92 6.92 -4.09
CA CYS A 79 -6.00 6.23 -4.78
C CYS A 79 -7.21 7.13 -5.01
N ASN A 80 -7.95 6.83 -6.07
CA ASN A 80 -9.28 7.38 -6.33
C ASN A 80 -10.31 6.83 -5.34
N ALA A 81 -11.55 7.32 -5.42
CA ALA A 81 -12.66 6.85 -4.57
C ALA A 81 -12.98 5.36 -4.76
N ASP A 82 -12.69 4.79 -5.91
CA ASP A 82 -12.86 3.38 -6.25
C ASP A 82 -11.63 2.52 -5.94
N TRP A 83 -10.66 3.07 -5.20
CA TRP A 83 -9.39 2.44 -4.83
C TRP A 83 -8.47 2.10 -6.00
N THR A 84 -8.69 2.64 -7.17
CA THR A 84 -7.73 2.59 -8.27
C THR A 84 -6.64 3.64 -8.05
N GLN A 85 -5.44 3.42 -8.57
CA GLN A 85 -4.38 4.42 -8.47
C GLN A 85 -4.81 5.73 -9.12
N SER A 86 -4.60 6.84 -8.44
CA SER A 86 -4.88 8.17 -8.98
C SER A 86 -3.85 8.59 -10.03
N ASN A 87 -4.16 9.65 -10.76
CA ASN A 87 -3.25 10.23 -11.73
C ASN A 87 -2.23 11.22 -11.11
N LEU A 88 -2.27 11.40 -9.79
CA LEU A 88 -1.32 12.27 -9.09
C LEU A 88 0.08 11.63 -9.07
N SER A 89 1.09 12.44 -9.32
CA SER A 89 2.48 12.04 -9.15
C SER A 89 2.87 12.05 -7.65
N PRO A 90 3.86 11.26 -7.20
CA PRO A 90 4.26 11.22 -5.79
C PRO A 90 4.53 12.59 -5.16
N ILE A 91 5.16 13.50 -5.89
CA ILE A 91 5.46 14.85 -5.40
C ILE A 91 4.21 15.71 -5.13
N GLU A 92 3.08 15.38 -5.73
CA GLU A 92 1.82 16.09 -5.54
C GLU A 92 1.10 15.64 -4.26
N TYR A 93 1.18 14.35 -3.89
CA TYR A 93 0.43 13.81 -2.76
C TYR A 93 1.25 13.49 -1.52
N MET A 94 2.61 13.50 -1.60
CA MET A 94 3.46 13.23 -0.44
C MET A 94 4.72 14.11 -0.41
N ASN A 95 5.26 14.29 0.79
CA ASN A 95 6.63 14.70 1.05
C ASN A 95 7.44 13.45 1.42
N GLY A 96 8.71 13.40 1.00
CA GLY A 96 9.59 12.27 1.25
C GLY A 96 9.83 11.43 0.00
N PHE A 97 10.29 10.20 0.20
CA PHE A 97 10.70 9.32 -0.88
C PHE A 97 9.92 8.00 -0.84
N GLN A 98 9.75 7.41 -2.00
CA GLN A 98 9.26 6.03 -2.12
C GLN A 98 10.38 5.06 -1.72
N GLY A 99 10.01 3.88 -1.23
CA GLY A 99 10.97 2.84 -0.89
C GLY A 99 11.57 2.96 0.50
N SER A 100 10.88 3.59 1.44
CA SER A 100 11.34 3.67 2.84
C SER A 100 11.28 2.30 3.50
N THR A 101 12.35 1.93 4.22
CA THR A 101 12.47 0.64 4.93
C THR A 101 11.63 0.63 6.21
N ILE A 102 11.06 -0.52 6.56
CA ILE A 102 10.40 -0.73 7.85
C ILE A 102 11.47 -1.14 8.87
N GLU A 103 11.83 -0.22 9.77
CA GLU A 103 12.92 -0.41 10.74
C GLU A 103 12.45 -0.94 12.11
N ASP A 104 11.16 -0.75 12.44
CA ASP A 104 10.60 -1.23 13.71
C ASP A 104 10.18 -2.70 13.57
N PHE A 105 11.01 -3.60 14.09
CA PHE A 105 10.74 -5.01 14.11
C PHE A 105 11.27 -5.71 15.38
N ALA A 106 10.60 -6.79 15.77
CA ALA A 106 10.98 -7.60 16.91
C ALA A 106 10.90 -9.10 16.57
N ASN A 107 11.95 -9.82 16.89
CA ASN A 107 11.99 -11.28 16.72
C ASN A 107 11.26 -11.98 17.87
N ALA A 108 10.46 -12.97 17.55
CA ALA A 108 9.87 -13.84 18.56
C ALA A 108 10.96 -14.61 19.31
N MET A 109 10.88 -14.59 20.63
CA MET A 109 11.79 -15.33 21.50
C MET A 109 11.05 -16.41 22.28
N GLY A 110 11.63 -17.62 22.35
CA GLY A 110 11.05 -18.73 23.13
C GLY A 110 9.81 -19.37 22.52
N THR A 111 9.54 -19.16 21.24
CA THR A 111 8.40 -19.75 20.51
C THR A 111 8.82 -20.98 19.71
N THR A 112 7.89 -21.94 19.54
CA THR A 112 8.11 -23.15 18.74
C THR A 112 8.31 -22.82 17.25
N VAL A 113 7.66 -21.76 16.77
CA VAL A 113 7.77 -21.27 15.42
C VAL A 113 8.41 -19.89 15.46
N GLN A 114 9.51 -19.72 14.73
CA GLN A 114 10.19 -18.43 14.64
C GLN A 114 9.41 -17.50 13.70
N TYR A 115 9.16 -16.29 14.16
CA TYR A 115 8.58 -15.22 13.35
C TYR A 115 9.19 -13.87 13.76
N THR A 116 9.07 -12.90 12.90
CA THR A 116 9.42 -11.51 13.16
C THR A 116 8.17 -10.65 13.05
N ASN A 117 7.88 -9.89 14.09
CA ASN A 117 6.82 -8.89 14.08
C ASN A 117 7.39 -7.59 13.53
N TYR A 118 6.68 -6.99 12.58
CA TYR A 118 7.00 -5.68 11.98
C TYR A 118 5.90 -4.70 12.31
N ARG A 119 6.31 -3.47 12.57
CA ARG A 119 5.42 -2.36 12.88
C ARG A 119 5.80 -1.14 12.07
N LEU A 120 4.85 -0.56 11.35
CA LEU A 120 5.01 0.68 10.62
C LEU A 120 3.99 1.70 11.14
N LEU A 121 4.47 2.87 11.54
CA LEU A 121 3.65 4.03 11.86
C LEU A 121 3.68 5.01 10.68
N PHE A 122 2.53 5.44 10.23
CA PHE A 122 2.37 6.38 9.13
C PHE A 122 1.32 7.47 9.50
N PRO A 123 1.56 8.77 9.26
CA PRO A 123 2.78 9.39 8.74
C PRO A 123 4.00 9.24 9.64
N ASN A 124 5.20 9.34 9.08
CA ASN A 124 6.46 9.32 9.80
C ASN A 124 7.42 10.40 9.25
N ASP A 125 8.65 10.43 9.75
CA ASP A 125 9.64 11.43 9.35
C ASP A 125 10.09 11.28 7.88
N ASP A 126 10.02 10.06 7.34
CA ASP A 126 10.45 9.76 5.97
C ASP A 126 9.37 10.09 4.94
N VAL A 127 8.09 9.87 5.29
CA VAL A 127 6.97 10.01 4.35
C VAL A 127 5.77 10.65 5.03
N GLN A 128 5.30 11.76 4.46
CA GLN A 128 4.15 12.52 4.95
C GLN A 128 3.16 12.82 3.82
N PRO A 129 1.85 12.61 4.02
CA PRO A 129 0.84 12.96 3.03
C PRO A 129 0.67 14.48 2.94
N LYS A 130 0.34 14.97 1.75
CA LYS A 130 0.09 16.39 1.46
C LYS A 130 -1.38 16.70 1.18
N VAL A 131 -2.14 15.71 0.79
CA VAL A 131 -3.54 15.83 0.38
C VAL A 131 -4.38 14.76 1.07
N SER A 132 -5.67 15.06 1.25
CA SER A 132 -6.65 14.07 1.69
C SER A 132 -7.00 13.08 0.57
N GLY A 133 -7.52 11.93 0.92
CA GLY A 133 -7.95 10.89 -0.03
C GLY A 133 -7.71 9.49 0.48
N ASN A 134 -7.89 8.53 -0.41
CA ASN A 134 -7.59 7.13 -0.15
C ASN A 134 -6.13 6.84 -0.47
N TYR A 135 -5.51 6.03 0.36
CA TYR A 135 -4.10 5.66 0.25
C TYR A 135 -3.89 4.16 0.41
N ALA A 136 -2.91 3.65 -0.28
CA ALA A 136 -2.41 2.29 -0.09
C ALA A 136 -0.90 2.33 0.18
N LEU A 137 -0.46 1.75 1.30
CA LEU A 137 0.94 1.42 1.54
C LEU A 137 1.21 0.07 0.91
N GLN A 138 1.96 0.05 -0.19
CA GLN A 138 2.41 -1.19 -0.83
C GLN A 138 3.68 -1.67 -0.13
N VAL A 139 3.53 -2.69 0.71
CA VAL A 139 4.68 -3.33 1.37
C VAL A 139 5.26 -4.40 0.46
N TYR A 140 6.57 -4.40 0.30
CA TYR A 140 7.30 -5.34 -0.53
C TYR A 140 8.62 -5.78 0.12
N ASN A 141 9.19 -6.87 -0.39
CA ASN A 141 10.50 -7.33 0.06
C ASN A 141 11.59 -6.48 -0.61
N GLU A 142 12.52 -5.90 0.17
CA GLU A 142 13.63 -5.10 -0.37
C GLU A 142 14.51 -5.86 -1.35
N ASP A 143 14.69 -7.17 -1.16
CA ASP A 143 15.50 -8.01 -2.04
C ASP A 143 14.82 -8.26 -3.40
N ASP A 144 13.48 -8.13 -3.46
CA ASP A 144 12.68 -8.25 -4.68
C ASP A 144 11.53 -7.23 -4.69
N PRO A 145 11.78 -5.97 -5.12
CA PRO A 145 10.76 -4.91 -5.14
C PRO A 145 9.57 -5.21 -6.07
N SER A 146 9.66 -6.20 -6.96
CA SER A 146 8.54 -6.62 -7.79
C SER A 146 7.52 -7.47 -7.02
N GLN A 147 7.91 -8.04 -5.89
CA GLN A 147 7.08 -8.86 -5.03
C GLN A 147 6.35 -8.01 -4.00
N ILE A 148 5.16 -7.53 -4.35
CA ILE A 148 4.27 -6.88 -3.38
C ILE A 148 3.73 -7.96 -2.44
N VAL A 149 4.00 -7.79 -1.15
CA VAL A 149 3.61 -8.71 -0.09
C VAL A 149 2.15 -8.48 0.29
N PHE A 150 1.78 -7.21 0.49
CA PHE A 150 0.41 -6.76 0.68
C PHE A 150 0.27 -5.24 0.47
N PRO A 151 -0.89 -4.75 0.06
CA PRO A 151 -1.28 -3.37 0.22
C PRO A 151 -2.01 -3.18 1.56
N ALA A 152 -1.68 -2.13 2.31
CA ALA A 152 -2.42 -1.67 3.48
C ALA A 152 -3.18 -0.40 3.13
N CYS A 153 -4.51 -0.50 3.06
CA CYS A 153 -5.40 0.58 2.62
C CYS A 153 -5.94 1.36 3.81
N PHE A 154 -5.96 2.69 3.69
CA PHE A 154 -6.49 3.61 4.69
C PHE A 154 -6.92 4.92 4.03
N SER A 155 -7.64 5.77 4.76
CA SER A 155 -8.07 7.07 4.25
C SER A 155 -7.60 8.21 5.13
N ILE A 156 -7.30 9.33 4.49
CA ILE A 156 -6.94 10.60 5.14
C ILE A 156 -8.02 11.62 4.80
N PHE A 157 -8.62 12.22 5.81
CA PHE A 157 -9.65 13.23 5.64
C PHE A 157 -9.17 14.62 6.10
N GLU A 158 -9.77 15.64 5.54
CA GLU A 158 -9.65 17.02 6.05
C GLU A 158 -10.86 17.34 6.91
N PRO A 159 -10.67 18.01 8.06
CA PRO A 159 -11.80 18.41 8.88
C PRO A 159 -12.65 19.43 8.11
N MET A 160 -13.95 19.22 8.10
CA MET A 160 -14.86 20.26 7.59
C MET A 160 -14.75 21.50 8.47
N VAL A 161 -14.55 22.65 7.85
CA VAL A 161 -14.53 23.93 8.57
C VAL A 161 -15.84 24.08 9.33
N SER A 162 -15.76 24.10 10.67
CA SER A 162 -16.90 24.51 11.49
C SER A 162 -17.18 26.00 11.23
N VAL A 163 -18.33 26.27 10.70
CA VAL A 163 -18.88 27.63 10.54
C VAL A 163 -19.35 28.17 11.86
#